data_5cc49ad792bcba7f09140287f1d8ef64
#
_entry.id   5cc49ad792bcba7f09140287f1d8ef64
#
_cell.length_a   1.000
_cell.length_b   1.000
_cell.length_c   1.000
_cell.angle_alpha   90.00
_cell.angle_beta   90.00
_cell.angle_gamma   90.00
#
_symmetry.space_group_name_H-M   'P 1'
#
loop_
_entity.id
_entity.type
_entity.pdbx_description
1 polymer ?
#
loop_
_entity_poly.entity_id
_entity_poly.type
_entity_poly.pdbx_seq_one_letter_code
_entity_poly.pdbx_strand_id
1 'polypeptide(L)'
;MNNDKVKIALFAKRKNRNPEGEVIEILERANDTFVGTLKVEKFYAFLLTENRTLANDIFIPKDKLKGGKNGDKAVVKIVEWPEEAKNPIGQVIDILGKAGENTTEMHAILAEFGLPYVYPKNVETAAEKIPAEISEADYAEREDFRNVTTFTIDPKDAKDFDDALSIRLIKPGLWEVGVHIADVT
;
A
#
# COMPACT_ATOMS: atom_id res chain seq x y z
N MET A 1 -18.89 -4.16 12.45
CA MET A 1 -18.21 -4.41 11.16
C MET A 1 -17.54 -5.77 11.20
N ASN A 2 -17.10 -6.31 10.07
CA ASN A 2 -16.36 -7.58 10.06
C ASN A 2 -15.08 -7.46 10.90
N ASN A 3 -14.76 -8.53 11.64
CA ASN A 3 -13.60 -8.63 12.53
C ASN A 3 -13.59 -7.69 13.75
N ASP A 4 -14.67 -6.95 14.02
CA ASP A 4 -14.79 -6.21 15.27
C ASP A 4 -14.81 -7.19 16.45
N LYS A 5 -14.16 -6.85 17.55
CA LYS A 5 -14.26 -7.56 18.82
C LYS A 5 -15.47 -7.03 19.57
N VAL A 6 -16.43 -7.89 19.81
CA VAL A 6 -17.74 -7.51 20.35
C VAL A 6 -18.11 -8.35 21.56
N LYS A 7 -18.92 -7.77 22.43
CA LYS A 7 -19.60 -8.47 23.51
C LYS A 7 -20.98 -8.85 23.03
N ILE A 8 -21.35 -10.11 23.20
CA ILE A 8 -22.65 -10.64 22.78
C ILE A 8 -23.46 -11.11 23.96
N ALA A 9 -24.76 -10.88 23.92
CA ALA A 9 -25.74 -11.54 24.79
C ALA A 9 -26.28 -12.77 24.05
N LEU A 10 -26.07 -13.94 24.61
CA LEU A 10 -26.59 -15.18 24.03
C LEU A 10 -28.07 -15.34 24.33
N PHE A 11 -28.86 -15.71 23.33
CA PHE A 11 -30.25 -16.11 23.51
C PHE A 11 -30.35 -17.49 24.13
N ALA A 12 -31.51 -17.80 24.66
CA ALA A 12 -31.78 -19.11 25.24
C ALA A 12 -31.52 -20.24 24.21
N LYS A 13 -30.74 -21.23 24.63
CA LYS A 13 -30.31 -22.33 23.75
C LYS A 13 -31.52 -23.12 23.24
N ARG A 14 -31.68 -23.17 21.90
CA ARG A 14 -32.68 -24.02 21.24
C ARG A 14 -32.04 -25.36 20.88
N LYS A 15 -32.79 -26.44 21.07
CA LYS A 15 -32.35 -27.83 20.78
C LYS A 15 -32.06 -27.95 19.26
N ASN A 16 -30.88 -28.45 18.88
CA ASN A 16 -30.43 -28.67 17.51
C ASN A 16 -30.24 -27.39 16.64
N ARG A 17 -29.99 -26.22 17.27
CA ARG A 17 -29.56 -24.99 16.52
C ARG A 17 -28.24 -24.49 17.05
N ASN A 18 -27.51 -23.79 16.20
CA ASN A 18 -26.30 -23.05 16.59
C ASN A 18 -26.70 -21.98 17.63
N PRO A 19 -25.78 -21.62 18.55
CA PRO A 19 -25.99 -20.48 19.44
C PRO A 19 -26.29 -19.21 18.66
N GLU A 20 -27.32 -18.51 19.05
CA GLU A 20 -27.71 -17.21 18.50
C GLU A 20 -27.56 -16.17 19.62
N GLY A 21 -27.26 -14.93 19.28
CA GLY A 21 -27.10 -13.84 20.23
C GLY A 21 -27.15 -12.49 19.57
N GLU A 22 -27.21 -11.45 20.39
CA GLU A 22 -27.22 -10.05 19.99
C GLU A 22 -25.92 -9.38 20.42
N VAL A 23 -25.37 -8.52 19.55
CA VAL A 23 -24.22 -7.67 19.90
C VAL A 23 -24.71 -6.55 20.81
N ILE A 24 -24.20 -6.51 22.03
CA ILE A 24 -24.58 -5.52 23.04
C ILE A 24 -23.54 -4.42 23.22
N GLU A 25 -22.30 -4.67 22.79
CA GLU A 25 -21.20 -3.72 22.95
C GLU A 25 -20.09 -4.01 21.93
N ILE A 26 -19.50 -2.98 21.38
CA ILE A 26 -18.31 -3.09 20.54
C ILE A 26 -17.11 -2.77 21.44
N LEU A 27 -16.26 -3.76 21.69
CA LEU A 27 -15.11 -3.65 22.56
C LEU A 27 -13.89 -3.05 21.81
N GLU A 28 -13.73 -3.45 20.54
CA GLU A 28 -12.62 -3.02 19.71
C GLU A 28 -13.04 -3.02 18.24
N ARG A 29 -12.80 -1.93 17.52
CA ARG A 29 -13.02 -1.86 16.08
C ARG A 29 -11.83 -2.46 15.36
N ALA A 30 -12.08 -3.37 14.42
CA ALA A 30 -11.05 -3.96 13.58
C ALA A 30 -10.43 -2.94 12.63
N ASN A 31 -11.23 -2.00 12.14
CA ASN A 31 -10.79 -0.92 11.26
C ASN A 31 -11.60 0.36 11.55
N ASP A 32 -10.87 1.47 11.73
CA ASP A 32 -11.44 2.80 11.91
C ASP A 32 -11.08 3.75 10.75
N THR A 33 -10.31 3.25 9.78
CA THR A 33 -9.77 4.01 8.66
C THR A 33 -10.31 3.48 7.34
N PHE A 34 -10.77 4.38 6.48
CA PHE A 34 -11.43 4.04 5.21
C PHE A 34 -10.90 4.90 4.08
N VAL A 35 -10.84 4.32 2.89
CA VAL A 35 -10.47 4.99 1.65
C VAL A 35 -11.71 5.17 0.79
N GLY A 36 -11.81 6.30 0.10
CA GLY A 36 -12.92 6.59 -0.79
C GLY A 36 -12.75 7.91 -1.52
N THR A 37 -13.78 8.30 -2.25
CA THR A 37 -13.81 9.55 -2.99
C THR A 37 -14.59 10.61 -2.23
N LEU A 38 -14.02 11.80 -2.10
CA LEU A 38 -14.67 12.94 -1.45
C LEU A 38 -15.76 13.54 -2.34
N LYS A 39 -16.98 13.62 -1.79
CA LYS A 39 -18.06 14.44 -2.31
C LYS A 39 -18.22 15.66 -1.41
N VAL A 40 -17.71 16.81 -1.90
CA VAL A 40 -17.64 18.04 -1.10
C VAL A 40 -18.82 18.94 -1.42
N GLU A 41 -19.57 19.32 -0.38
CA GLU A 41 -20.67 20.27 -0.41
C GLU A 41 -20.23 21.61 0.23
N LYS A 42 -21.12 22.60 0.28
CA LYS A 42 -20.80 23.95 0.78
C LYS A 42 -20.28 23.97 2.21
N PHE A 43 -20.86 23.17 3.11
CA PHE A 43 -20.61 23.19 4.56
C PHE A 43 -20.05 21.88 5.13
N TYR A 44 -20.04 20.80 4.36
CA TYR A 44 -19.61 19.47 4.76
C TYR A 44 -19.13 18.67 3.55
N ALA A 45 -18.65 17.47 3.81
CA ALA A 45 -18.37 16.51 2.77
C ALA A 45 -18.83 15.10 3.19
N PHE A 46 -18.90 14.20 2.22
CA PHE A 46 -19.00 12.77 2.46
C PHE A 46 -17.80 12.07 1.83
N LEU A 47 -17.31 11.02 2.50
CA LEU A 47 -16.47 10.02 1.86
C LEU A 47 -17.38 8.94 1.30
N LEU A 48 -17.38 8.79 0.00
CA LEU A 48 -18.05 7.70 -0.72
C LEU A 48 -17.08 6.51 -0.76
N THR A 49 -17.34 5.50 0.07
CA THR A 49 -16.52 4.29 0.12
C THR A 49 -16.93 3.33 -0.99
N GLU A 50 -15.96 2.79 -1.72
CA GLU A 50 -16.21 1.77 -2.75
C GLU A 50 -16.42 0.38 -2.13
N ASN A 51 -15.87 0.19 -0.94
CA ASN A 51 -15.99 -1.03 -0.18
C ASN A 51 -17.34 -1.09 0.55
N ARG A 52 -18.13 -2.13 0.30
CA ARG A 52 -19.45 -2.37 0.93
C ARG A 52 -19.36 -2.71 2.42
N THR A 53 -18.21 -2.54 3.04
CA THR A 53 -18.00 -2.79 4.48
C THR A 53 -18.78 -1.81 5.35
N LEU A 54 -19.04 -0.61 4.86
CA LEU A 54 -19.91 0.37 5.48
C LEU A 54 -21.23 0.47 4.73
N ALA A 55 -22.34 0.41 5.47
CA ALA A 55 -23.69 0.56 4.91
C ALA A 55 -24.00 2.01 4.50
N ASN A 56 -23.27 2.99 5.04
CA ASN A 56 -23.49 4.40 4.84
C ASN A 56 -22.15 5.13 4.63
N ASP A 57 -22.21 6.22 3.87
CA ASP A 57 -21.07 7.11 3.65
C ASP A 57 -20.61 7.77 4.95
N ILE A 58 -19.34 8.17 5.02
CA ILE A 58 -18.78 8.83 6.19
C ILE A 58 -18.99 10.34 6.05
N PHE A 59 -19.68 10.94 7.02
CA PHE A 59 -19.89 12.38 7.08
C PHE A 59 -18.61 13.08 7.58
N ILE A 60 -18.19 14.15 6.91
CA ILE A 60 -16.96 14.89 7.23
C ILE A 60 -17.32 16.37 7.42
N PRO A 61 -17.21 16.89 8.65
CA PRO A 61 -17.32 18.32 8.92
C PRO A 61 -16.27 19.12 8.14
N LYS A 62 -16.59 20.36 7.77
CA LYS A 62 -15.72 21.21 6.94
C LYS A 62 -14.34 21.44 7.56
N ASP A 63 -14.26 21.60 8.87
CA ASP A 63 -13.03 21.77 9.64
C ASP A 63 -12.15 20.51 9.67
N LYS A 64 -12.73 19.33 9.41
CA LYS A 64 -12.03 18.04 9.37
C LYS A 64 -11.68 17.57 7.95
N LEU A 65 -11.88 18.41 6.93
CA LEU A 65 -11.69 18.08 5.51
C LEU A 65 -10.23 18.17 5.05
N LYS A 66 -9.34 18.78 5.83
CA LYS A 66 -7.89 18.91 5.51
C LYS A 66 -7.60 19.50 4.11
N GLY A 67 -8.47 20.36 3.61
CA GLY A 67 -8.31 20.98 2.28
C GLY A 67 -8.69 20.10 1.09
N GLY A 68 -9.26 18.92 1.32
CA GLY A 68 -9.75 18.03 0.28
C GLY A 68 -10.79 18.68 -0.61
N LYS A 69 -10.75 18.34 -1.88
CA LYS A 69 -11.64 18.88 -2.92
C LYS A 69 -12.59 17.81 -3.42
N ASN A 70 -13.66 18.24 -4.06
CA ASN A 70 -14.61 17.32 -4.69
C ASN A 70 -13.92 16.45 -5.74
N GLY A 71 -14.10 15.12 -5.63
CA GLY A 71 -13.49 14.13 -6.51
C GLY A 71 -12.06 13.73 -6.12
N ASP A 72 -11.53 14.21 -5.00
CA ASP A 72 -10.27 13.70 -4.49
C ASP A 72 -10.47 12.34 -3.80
N LYS A 73 -9.53 11.43 -3.98
CA LYS A 73 -9.40 10.20 -3.21
C LYS A 73 -8.73 10.52 -1.88
N ALA A 74 -9.29 10.06 -0.78
CA ALA A 74 -8.80 10.39 0.55
C ALA A 74 -8.85 9.20 1.50
N VAL A 75 -7.99 9.24 2.50
CA VAL A 75 -8.00 8.36 3.65
C VAL A 75 -8.68 9.08 4.81
N VAL A 76 -9.73 8.49 5.36
CA VAL A 76 -10.55 9.08 6.41
C VAL A 76 -10.60 8.15 7.61
N LYS A 77 -10.37 8.71 8.79
CA LYS A 77 -10.54 8.00 10.05
C LYS A 77 -11.89 8.34 10.66
N ILE A 78 -12.65 7.33 11.09
CA ILE A 78 -13.87 7.53 11.87
C ILE A 78 -13.46 8.01 13.27
N VAL A 79 -13.97 9.15 13.68
CA VAL A 79 -13.68 9.75 14.99
C VAL A 79 -14.85 9.62 15.96
N GLU A 80 -16.06 9.48 15.42
CA GLU A 80 -17.28 9.36 16.21
C GLU A 80 -18.35 8.57 15.42
N TRP A 81 -19.15 7.81 16.14
CA TRP A 81 -20.32 7.14 15.57
C TRP A 81 -21.48 7.27 16.54
N PRO A 82 -22.25 8.35 16.47
CA PRO A 82 -23.38 8.57 17.34
C PRO A 82 -24.45 7.46 17.14
N GLU A 83 -25.03 6.95 18.23
CA GLU A 83 -25.99 5.84 18.16
C GLU A 83 -27.23 6.17 17.32
N GLU A 84 -27.70 7.43 17.36
CA GLU A 84 -28.86 7.89 16.61
C GLU A 84 -28.51 8.38 15.19
N ALA A 85 -27.22 8.51 14.85
CA ALA A 85 -26.80 9.02 13.55
C ALA A 85 -26.68 7.89 12.52
N LYS A 86 -27.26 8.12 11.35
CA LYS A 86 -27.17 7.20 10.22
C LYS A 86 -25.73 7.06 9.70
N ASN A 87 -24.98 8.15 9.71
CA ASN A 87 -23.64 8.26 9.15
C ASN A 87 -22.60 8.42 10.26
N PRO A 88 -21.49 7.67 10.22
CA PRO A 88 -20.36 7.94 11.10
C PRO A 88 -19.70 9.28 10.75
N ILE A 89 -19.08 9.93 11.74
CA ILE A 89 -18.33 11.18 11.57
C ILE A 89 -16.87 10.83 11.38
N GLY A 90 -16.27 11.33 10.29
CA GLY A 90 -14.88 11.11 9.94
C GLY A 90 -14.04 12.38 9.91
N GLN A 91 -12.74 12.16 9.88
CA GLN A 91 -11.71 13.17 9.66
C GLN A 91 -10.79 12.70 8.55
N VAL A 92 -10.51 13.55 7.56
CA VAL A 92 -9.50 13.28 6.55
C VAL A 92 -8.13 13.25 7.21
N ILE A 93 -7.43 12.13 7.09
CA ILE A 93 -6.04 11.97 7.55
C ILE A 93 -5.05 12.14 6.43
N ASP A 94 -5.44 11.77 5.18
CA ASP A 94 -4.60 12.01 4.01
C ASP A 94 -5.43 12.20 2.73
N ILE A 95 -4.86 12.94 1.76
CA ILE A 95 -5.42 13.15 0.42
C ILE A 95 -4.46 12.53 -0.58
N LEU A 96 -4.91 11.50 -1.28
CA LEU A 96 -4.08 10.69 -2.16
C LEU A 96 -3.91 11.30 -3.56
N GLY A 97 -4.86 12.13 -3.98
CA GLY A 97 -4.90 12.76 -5.30
C GLY A 97 -6.27 12.71 -5.95
N LYS A 98 -6.34 12.94 -7.24
CA LYS A 98 -7.58 12.88 -8.02
C LYS A 98 -8.01 11.42 -8.24
N ALA A 99 -9.29 11.12 -8.00
CA ALA A 99 -9.85 9.83 -8.35
C ALA A 99 -9.73 9.56 -9.86
N GLY A 100 -9.36 8.34 -10.22
CA GLY A 100 -9.14 7.90 -11.60
C GLY A 100 -7.70 8.08 -12.11
N GLU A 101 -6.82 8.77 -11.40
CA GLU A 101 -5.39 8.81 -11.71
C GLU A 101 -4.71 7.52 -11.25
N ASN A 102 -3.92 6.88 -12.10
CA ASN A 102 -3.33 5.57 -11.83
C ASN A 102 -2.54 5.53 -10.50
N THR A 103 -1.68 6.51 -10.26
CA THR A 103 -0.90 6.60 -9.02
C THR A 103 -1.79 6.75 -7.79
N THR A 104 -2.85 7.56 -7.90
CA THR A 104 -3.82 7.77 -6.83
C THR A 104 -4.57 6.49 -6.49
N GLU A 105 -5.02 5.74 -7.51
CA GLU A 105 -5.73 4.48 -7.29
C GLU A 105 -4.81 3.40 -6.70
N MET A 106 -3.55 3.35 -7.10
CA MET A 106 -2.57 2.45 -6.48
C MET A 106 -2.32 2.79 -5.01
N HIS A 107 -2.13 4.07 -4.68
CA HIS A 107 -1.99 4.50 -3.28
C HIS A 107 -3.26 4.22 -2.47
N ALA A 108 -4.44 4.35 -3.08
CA ALA A 108 -5.72 4.04 -2.45
C ALA A 108 -5.81 2.55 -2.07
N ILE A 109 -5.41 1.65 -2.97
CA ILE A 109 -5.36 0.21 -2.71
C ILE A 109 -4.38 -0.08 -1.55
N LEU A 110 -3.16 0.46 -1.60
CA LEU A 110 -2.19 0.26 -0.52
C LEU A 110 -2.73 0.74 0.83
N ALA A 111 -3.32 1.94 0.87
CA ALA A 111 -3.92 2.50 2.08
C ALA A 111 -5.10 1.66 2.60
N GLU A 112 -5.95 1.12 1.72
CA GLU A 112 -7.08 0.27 2.10
C GLU A 112 -6.63 -1.01 2.80
N PHE A 113 -5.49 -1.58 2.38
CA PHE A 113 -4.89 -2.77 3.00
C PHE A 113 -3.92 -2.44 4.15
N GLY A 114 -3.81 -1.18 4.56
CA GLY A 114 -2.92 -0.75 5.63
C GLY A 114 -1.44 -0.85 5.27
N LEU A 115 -1.10 -0.90 3.98
CA LEU A 115 0.26 -0.93 3.47
C LEU A 115 0.80 0.50 3.32
N PRO A 116 2.10 0.72 3.52
CA PRO A 116 2.71 2.02 3.28
C PRO A 116 2.68 2.37 1.79
N TYR A 117 2.27 3.58 1.47
CA TYR A 117 2.21 4.14 0.11
C TYR A 117 3.10 5.37 -0.08
N VAL A 118 3.83 5.75 0.96
CA VAL A 118 4.83 6.82 0.96
C VAL A 118 6.05 6.35 1.75
N TYR A 119 7.23 6.60 1.24
CA TYR A 119 8.46 6.34 1.99
C TYR A 119 8.67 7.39 3.09
N PRO A 120 9.23 7.01 4.25
CA PRO A 120 9.67 7.96 5.25
C PRO A 120 10.68 8.97 4.66
N LYS A 121 10.57 10.24 5.05
CA LYS A 121 11.39 11.32 4.47
C LYS A 121 12.90 11.11 4.59
N ASN A 122 13.35 10.48 5.66
CA ASN A 122 14.75 10.11 5.86
C ASN A 122 15.22 9.05 4.85
N VAL A 123 14.35 8.13 4.43
CA VAL A 123 14.66 7.11 3.42
C VAL A 123 14.77 7.75 2.03
N GLU A 124 13.81 8.60 1.66
CA GLU A 124 13.88 9.38 0.40
C GLU A 124 15.16 10.20 0.33
N THR A 125 15.47 10.95 1.42
CA THR A 125 16.69 11.76 1.48
C THR A 125 17.96 10.92 1.42
N ALA A 126 17.97 9.70 1.94
CA ALA A 126 19.10 8.78 1.82
C ALA A 126 19.23 8.28 0.39
N ALA A 127 18.13 7.90 -0.25
CA ALA A 127 18.13 7.46 -1.65
C ALA A 127 18.58 8.56 -2.62
N GLU A 128 18.14 9.81 -2.42
CA GLU A 128 18.56 10.96 -3.23
C GLU A 128 20.07 11.25 -3.17
N LYS A 129 20.77 10.79 -2.15
CA LYS A 129 22.23 10.95 -2.01
C LYS A 129 23.04 9.88 -2.73
N ILE A 130 22.39 8.79 -3.15
CA ILE A 130 23.06 7.72 -3.90
C ILE A 130 23.35 8.25 -5.31
N PRO A 131 24.62 8.27 -5.77
CA PRO A 131 24.95 8.69 -7.13
C PRO A 131 24.25 7.80 -8.16
N ALA A 132 23.70 8.40 -9.21
CA ALA A 132 23.11 7.67 -10.33
C ALA A 132 24.16 7.01 -11.24
N GLU A 133 25.40 7.47 -11.19
CA GLU A 133 26.50 6.98 -12.02
C GLU A 133 27.50 6.21 -11.16
N ILE A 134 28.04 5.13 -11.74
CA ILE A 134 29.08 4.32 -11.14
C ILE A 134 30.42 5.06 -11.35
N SER A 135 31.13 5.33 -10.27
CA SER A 135 32.42 6.04 -10.29
C SER A 135 33.60 5.10 -10.51
N GLU A 136 34.78 5.67 -10.85
CA GLU A 136 36.02 4.89 -10.97
C GLU A 136 36.41 4.20 -9.65
N ALA A 137 36.06 4.77 -8.50
CA ALA A 137 36.31 4.17 -7.21
C ALA A 137 35.52 2.87 -7.01
N ASP A 138 34.34 2.78 -7.61
CA ASP A 138 33.50 1.58 -7.52
C ASP A 138 34.06 0.39 -8.32
N TYR A 139 34.97 0.65 -9.29
CA TYR A 139 35.66 -0.40 -10.05
C TYR A 139 36.95 -0.89 -9.38
N ALA A 140 37.54 -0.08 -8.50
CA ALA A 140 38.94 -0.27 -8.05
C ALA A 140 39.19 -1.64 -7.39
N GLU A 141 38.16 -2.20 -6.73
CA GLU A 141 38.24 -3.48 -6.04
C GLU A 141 37.47 -4.60 -6.75
N ARG A 142 37.05 -4.36 -8.03
CA ARG A 142 36.24 -5.30 -8.81
C ARG A 142 37.01 -5.81 -10.02
N GLU A 143 36.76 -7.06 -10.43
CA GLU A 143 37.28 -7.61 -11.68
C GLU A 143 36.49 -7.08 -12.87
N ASP A 144 37.18 -6.56 -13.89
CA ASP A 144 36.53 -5.96 -15.06
C ASP A 144 36.20 -7.01 -16.13
N PHE A 145 34.93 -7.30 -16.28
CA PHE A 145 34.39 -8.22 -17.30
C PHE A 145 33.87 -7.51 -18.56
N ARG A 146 34.06 -6.20 -18.73
CA ARG A 146 33.51 -5.45 -19.89
C ARG A 146 34.06 -5.93 -21.23
N ASN A 147 35.21 -6.59 -21.24
CA ASN A 147 35.83 -7.17 -22.44
C ASN A 147 35.68 -8.70 -22.55
N VAL A 148 34.90 -9.31 -21.64
CA VAL A 148 34.59 -10.74 -21.67
C VAL A 148 33.17 -10.93 -22.19
N THR A 149 32.98 -11.93 -23.07
CA THR A 149 31.62 -12.27 -23.53
C THR A 149 30.76 -12.63 -22.32
N THR A 150 29.80 -11.74 -22.01
CA THR A 150 28.86 -11.88 -20.89
C THR A 150 27.45 -11.73 -21.41
N PHE A 151 26.55 -12.59 -20.99
CA PHE A 151 25.16 -12.61 -21.44
C PHE A 151 24.20 -13.08 -20.34
N THR A 152 22.95 -12.70 -20.46
CA THR A 152 21.84 -13.19 -19.64
C THR A 152 20.91 -14.07 -20.45
N ILE A 153 20.12 -14.93 -19.80
CA ILE A 153 19.13 -15.81 -20.43
C ILE A 153 17.80 -15.58 -19.71
N ASP A 154 17.10 -14.55 -20.12
CA ASP A 154 15.88 -14.08 -19.49
C ASP A 154 14.67 -14.16 -20.42
N PRO A 155 13.43 -14.15 -19.89
CA PRO A 155 12.24 -13.94 -20.68
C PRO A 155 12.31 -12.63 -21.49
N LYS A 156 11.67 -12.61 -22.67
CA LYS A 156 11.72 -11.45 -23.59
C LYS A 156 11.24 -10.13 -22.95
N ASP A 157 10.38 -10.21 -21.94
CA ASP A 157 9.76 -9.09 -21.24
C ASP A 157 10.38 -8.80 -19.87
N ALA A 158 11.51 -9.46 -19.53
CA ALA A 158 12.28 -9.16 -18.32
C ALA A 158 12.75 -7.72 -18.34
N LYS A 159 12.68 -7.05 -17.17
CA LYS A 159 13.09 -5.66 -16.98
C LYS A 159 14.30 -5.49 -16.09
N ASP A 160 14.60 -6.50 -15.32
CA ASP A 160 15.72 -6.63 -14.37
C ASP A 160 16.47 -7.92 -14.67
N PHE A 161 17.78 -7.84 -14.61
CA PHE A 161 18.69 -8.93 -14.94
C PHE A 161 19.52 -9.22 -13.70
N ASP A 162 19.13 -10.22 -12.92
CA ASP A 162 19.75 -10.53 -11.62
C ASP A 162 20.97 -11.44 -11.74
N ASP A 163 21.06 -12.22 -12.83
CA ASP A 163 22.14 -13.14 -13.08
C ASP A 163 22.68 -13.06 -14.52
N ALA A 164 23.93 -13.38 -14.68
CA ALA A 164 24.60 -13.44 -15.97
C ALA A 164 25.62 -14.56 -16.03
N LEU A 165 25.91 -15.00 -17.24
CA LEU A 165 26.98 -15.95 -17.53
C LEU A 165 28.06 -15.27 -18.35
N SER A 166 29.32 -15.56 -18.04
CA SER A 166 30.43 -15.21 -18.92
C SER A 166 31.18 -16.44 -19.41
N ILE A 167 31.79 -16.30 -20.58
CA ILE A 167 32.58 -17.38 -21.19
C ILE A 167 33.82 -16.83 -21.86
N ARG A 168 34.97 -17.44 -21.59
CA ARG A 168 36.22 -17.17 -22.30
C ARG A 168 37.03 -18.44 -22.56
N LEU A 169 37.68 -18.48 -23.71
CA LEU A 169 38.58 -19.57 -24.04
C LEU A 169 39.95 -19.27 -23.43
N ILE A 170 40.42 -20.11 -22.50
CA ILE A 170 41.74 -19.96 -21.88
C ILE A 170 42.85 -20.53 -22.76
N LYS A 171 42.61 -21.73 -23.31
CA LYS A 171 43.45 -22.41 -24.30
C LYS A 171 42.64 -23.45 -25.06
N PRO A 172 43.13 -23.97 -26.20
CA PRO A 172 42.38 -24.97 -26.94
C PRO A 172 41.86 -26.11 -26.05
N GLY A 173 40.53 -26.27 -26.06
CA GLY A 173 39.83 -27.28 -25.24
C GLY A 173 39.59 -26.91 -23.76
N LEU A 174 40.04 -25.71 -23.30
CA LEU A 174 39.80 -25.25 -21.91
C LEU A 174 39.02 -23.91 -21.92
N TRP A 175 37.85 -23.95 -21.37
CA TRP A 175 36.96 -22.80 -21.20
C TRP A 175 36.85 -22.41 -19.74
N GLU A 176 36.77 -21.13 -19.47
CA GLU A 176 36.34 -20.57 -18.21
C GLU A 176 34.90 -20.10 -18.35
N VAL A 177 34.08 -20.50 -17.41
CA VAL A 177 32.68 -20.05 -17.32
C VAL A 177 32.50 -19.34 -16.00
N GLY A 178 32.05 -18.10 -16.04
CA GLY A 178 31.68 -17.32 -14.85
C GLY A 178 30.16 -17.32 -14.66
N VAL A 179 29.75 -17.40 -13.40
CA VAL A 179 28.37 -17.18 -12.98
C VAL A 179 28.33 -15.92 -12.12
N HIS A 180 27.59 -14.93 -12.56
CA HIS A 180 27.54 -13.61 -11.93
C HIS A 180 26.15 -13.41 -11.34
N ILE A 181 26.07 -13.08 -10.07
CA ILE A 181 24.81 -12.78 -9.36
C ILE A 181 24.87 -11.32 -8.93
N ALA A 182 23.74 -10.61 -9.08
CA ALA A 182 23.66 -9.21 -8.66
C ALA A 182 23.98 -9.06 -7.17
N ASP A 183 24.91 -8.12 -6.88
CA ASP A 183 25.27 -7.77 -5.50
C ASP A 183 24.22 -6.75 -5.00
N VAL A 184 23.39 -7.19 -4.06
CA VAL A 184 22.29 -6.41 -3.47
C VAL A 184 22.60 -5.93 -2.04
N THR A 185 23.86 -6.01 -1.59
CA THR A 185 24.30 -5.59 -0.25
C THR A 185 24.84 -4.16 -0.22
#